data_03f08de71a63690996492850dbbd4144
#
_entry.id   03f08de71a63690996492850dbbd4144
#
_cell.length_a   1.000
_cell.length_b   1.000
_cell.length_c   1.000
_cell.angle_alpha   90.00
_cell.angle_beta   90.00
_cell.angle_gamma   90.00
#
_symmetry.space_group_name_H-M   'P 1'
#
loop_
_entity.id
_entity.type
_entity.pdbx_description
1 polymer ?
#
loop_
_entity_poly.entity_id
_entity_poly.type
_entity_poly.pdbx_seq_one_letter_code
_entity_poly.pdbx_strand_id
1 'polypeptide(L)'
;MDNKALYKISYGLYVVGTKIDGKYAGCIVDAFIQSTSAPVPTVILCSIQKNQTNDAIKQSGEFTISVLGTDVDPFIIGNFGFQSGRNVDKWANVPHKTSDGLPTLDKAVSYLRCKVTDQKELSTHTAFFCEVTDAWLGEGEPLIYGDYQKDMKTKTMEAFKAFKEKAAK
;
A
#
# COMPACT_ATOMS: atom_id res chain seq x y z
N MET A 1 26.51 -10.64 -8.37
CA MET A 1 25.55 -9.63 -8.85
C MET A 1 25.57 -8.45 -7.89
N ASP A 2 25.65 -7.21 -8.39
CA ASP A 2 25.55 -6.01 -7.55
C ASP A 2 24.06 -5.64 -7.35
N ASN A 3 23.53 -5.96 -6.18
CA ASN A 3 22.13 -5.68 -5.84
C ASN A 3 21.79 -4.16 -5.80
N LYS A 4 22.81 -3.27 -5.73
CA LYS A 4 22.59 -1.83 -5.78
C LYS A 4 22.01 -1.37 -7.12
N ALA A 5 22.22 -2.13 -8.19
CA ALA A 5 21.61 -1.87 -9.49
C ALA A 5 20.06 -1.92 -9.42
N LEU A 6 19.49 -2.77 -8.59
CA LEU A 6 18.04 -2.89 -8.40
C LEU A 6 17.42 -1.65 -7.74
N TYR A 7 18.19 -0.94 -6.91
CA TYR A 7 17.71 0.33 -6.29
C TYR A 7 17.60 1.50 -7.27
N LYS A 8 18.04 1.31 -8.53
CA LYS A 8 17.87 2.29 -9.60
C LYS A 8 16.53 2.13 -10.34
N ILE A 9 15.80 1.05 -10.09
CA ILE A 9 14.44 0.91 -10.60
C ILE A 9 13.56 1.90 -9.84
N SER A 10 12.77 2.69 -10.60
CA SER A 10 11.86 3.67 -9.99
C SER A 10 10.55 3.02 -9.58
N TYR A 11 10.12 3.29 -8.35
CA TYR A 11 8.86 2.85 -7.77
C TYR A 11 8.13 4.04 -7.15
N GLY A 12 6.80 4.01 -7.15
CA GLY A 12 6.01 4.83 -6.26
C GLY A 12 5.96 4.24 -4.85
N LEU A 13 5.17 4.85 -3.98
CA LEU A 13 4.86 4.32 -2.65
C LEU A 13 3.35 4.39 -2.43
N TYR A 14 2.76 3.29 -1.99
CA TYR A 14 1.31 3.10 -1.98
C TYR A 14 0.84 2.46 -0.69
N VAL A 15 -0.38 2.82 -0.24
CA VAL A 15 -1.11 2.04 0.76
C VAL A 15 -2.15 1.19 0.07
N VAL A 16 -2.09 -0.11 0.30
CA VAL A 16 -3.14 -1.06 -0.07
C VAL A 16 -4.20 -1.06 1.02
N GLY A 17 -5.47 -0.97 0.64
CA GLY A 17 -6.63 -1.17 1.50
C GLY A 17 -7.46 -2.36 1.03
N THR A 18 -7.78 -3.28 1.92
CA THR A 18 -8.63 -4.44 1.66
C THR A 18 -9.30 -4.88 2.96
N LYS A 19 -10.01 -6.02 2.95
CA LYS A 19 -10.65 -6.58 4.16
C LYS A 19 -10.47 -8.08 4.25
N ILE A 20 -10.45 -8.58 5.48
CA ILE A 20 -10.45 -10.00 5.82
C ILE A 20 -11.37 -10.21 7.03
N ASP A 21 -12.28 -11.17 6.95
CA ASP A 21 -13.24 -11.50 8.02
C ASP A 21 -14.00 -10.26 8.56
N GLY A 22 -14.39 -9.37 7.65
CA GLY A 22 -15.12 -8.13 7.98
C GLY A 22 -14.27 -7.01 8.58
N LYS A 23 -12.95 -7.21 8.77
CA LYS A 23 -12.01 -6.21 9.29
C LYS A 23 -11.13 -5.65 8.17
N TYR A 24 -10.78 -4.38 8.27
CA TYR A 24 -9.85 -3.76 7.35
C TYR A 24 -8.44 -4.30 7.51
N ALA A 25 -7.77 -4.54 6.39
CA ALA A 25 -6.37 -4.89 6.30
C ALA A 25 -5.65 -3.94 5.34
N GLY A 26 -4.35 -3.76 5.53
CA GLY A 26 -3.57 -2.88 4.68
C GLY A 26 -2.08 -2.94 4.95
N CYS A 27 -1.30 -2.56 3.95
CA CYS A 27 0.16 -2.44 4.06
C CYS A 27 0.71 -1.42 3.07
N ILE A 28 1.96 -1.01 3.29
CA ILE A 28 2.75 -0.29 2.31
C ILE A 28 3.23 -1.27 1.24
N VAL A 29 3.20 -0.83 -0.01
CA VAL A 29 3.82 -1.50 -1.15
C VAL A 29 4.52 -0.48 -2.05
N ASP A 30 5.54 -0.91 -2.77
CA ASP A 30 6.22 -0.17 -3.83
C ASP A 30 6.09 -0.86 -5.20
N ALA A 31 5.95 -2.17 -5.21
CA ALA A 31 5.85 -2.96 -6.43
C ALA A 31 4.40 -3.00 -6.98
N PHE A 32 3.95 -1.87 -7.50
CA PHE A 32 2.66 -1.68 -8.16
C PHE A 32 2.86 -0.95 -9.48
N ILE A 33 2.35 -1.51 -10.58
CA ILE A 33 2.56 -0.98 -11.92
C ILE A 33 1.31 -1.16 -12.80
N GLN A 34 1.01 -0.16 -13.62
CA GLN A 34 0.05 -0.31 -14.72
C GLN A 34 0.63 -1.21 -15.81
N SER A 35 -0.11 -2.23 -16.22
CA SER A 35 0.31 -3.18 -17.25
C SER A 35 -0.38 -2.94 -18.60
N THR A 36 -1.64 -2.51 -18.62
CA THR A 36 -2.35 -2.11 -19.84
C THR A 36 -3.21 -0.87 -19.59
N SER A 37 -3.59 -0.17 -20.68
CA SER A 37 -4.44 1.02 -20.61
C SER A 37 -5.81 0.85 -21.26
N ALA A 38 -5.98 -0.15 -22.13
CA ALA A 38 -7.22 -0.37 -22.90
C ALA A 38 -7.38 -1.86 -23.26
N PRO A 39 -8.62 -2.35 -23.49
CA PRO A 39 -9.90 -1.66 -23.30
C PRO A 39 -10.26 -1.41 -21.83
N VAL A 40 -9.71 -2.20 -20.89
CA VAL A 40 -9.82 -2.01 -19.45
C VAL A 40 -8.40 -1.85 -18.90
N PRO A 41 -8.13 -0.79 -18.11
CA PRO A 41 -6.82 -0.64 -17.46
C PRO A 41 -6.54 -1.81 -16.54
N THR A 42 -5.35 -2.39 -16.65
CA THR A 42 -4.89 -3.46 -15.75
C THR A 42 -3.61 -3.06 -15.02
N VAL A 43 -3.45 -3.61 -13.84
CA VAL A 43 -2.30 -3.37 -12.96
C VAL A 43 -1.75 -4.69 -12.42
N ILE A 44 -0.49 -4.67 -12.01
CA ILE A 44 0.15 -5.76 -11.29
C ILE A 44 0.59 -5.25 -9.92
N LEU A 45 0.18 -5.95 -8.85
CA LEU A 45 0.60 -5.73 -7.49
C LEU A 45 1.43 -6.92 -7.00
N CYS A 46 2.66 -6.67 -6.53
CA CYS A 46 3.43 -7.69 -5.83
C CYS A 46 3.36 -7.47 -4.30
N SER A 47 2.76 -8.41 -3.60
CA SER A 47 2.58 -8.37 -2.14
C SER A 47 3.34 -9.48 -1.44
N ILE A 48 3.98 -9.18 -0.31
CA ILE A 48 4.73 -10.16 0.50
C ILE A 48 3.77 -11.24 1.02
N GLN A 49 4.06 -12.52 0.76
CA GLN A 49 3.22 -13.67 1.11
C GLN A 49 2.93 -13.81 2.61
N LYS A 50 3.89 -13.45 3.47
CA LYS A 50 3.72 -13.53 4.93
C LYS A 50 2.89 -12.39 5.52
N ASN A 51 2.43 -11.44 4.71
CA ASN A 51 1.66 -10.27 5.16
C ASN A 51 0.17 -10.64 5.24
N GLN A 52 -0.53 -10.19 6.29
CA GLN A 52 -1.99 -10.33 6.42
C GLN A 52 -2.73 -9.74 5.20
N THR A 53 -2.23 -8.64 4.65
CA THR A 53 -2.84 -8.00 3.47
C THR A 53 -2.83 -8.91 2.25
N ASN A 54 -1.77 -9.73 2.08
CA ASN A 54 -1.73 -10.74 1.01
C ASN A 54 -2.86 -11.77 1.16
N ASP A 55 -3.05 -12.30 2.38
CA ASP A 55 -4.13 -13.25 2.65
C ASP A 55 -5.51 -12.59 2.44
N ALA A 56 -5.64 -11.34 2.86
CA ALA A 56 -6.86 -10.57 2.70
C ALA A 56 -7.22 -10.34 1.23
N ILE A 57 -6.24 -10.02 0.37
CA ILE A 57 -6.45 -9.89 -1.08
C ILE A 57 -6.85 -11.23 -1.69
N LYS A 58 -6.21 -12.34 -1.29
CA LYS A 58 -6.57 -13.68 -1.76
C LYS A 58 -8.00 -14.06 -1.40
N GLN A 59 -8.45 -13.67 -0.20
CA GLN A 59 -9.79 -13.98 0.28
C GLN A 59 -10.85 -13.08 -0.36
N SER A 60 -10.61 -11.75 -0.43
CA SER A 60 -11.59 -10.78 -0.93
C SER A 60 -11.66 -10.70 -2.45
N GLY A 61 -10.55 -10.98 -3.14
CA GLY A 61 -10.41 -10.79 -4.58
C GLY A 61 -10.36 -9.32 -5.02
N GLU A 62 -10.31 -8.36 -4.08
CA GLU A 62 -10.33 -6.94 -4.39
C GLU A 62 -9.55 -6.11 -3.35
N PHE A 63 -9.08 -4.95 -3.78
CA PHE A 63 -8.37 -4.00 -2.93
C PHE A 63 -8.44 -2.58 -3.50
N THR A 64 -8.09 -1.61 -2.67
CA THR A 64 -7.85 -0.22 -3.07
C THR A 64 -6.35 0.08 -3.01
N ILE A 65 -5.95 1.06 -3.81
CA ILE A 65 -4.64 1.70 -3.77
C ILE A 65 -4.84 3.17 -3.43
N SER A 66 -4.11 3.67 -2.43
CA SER A 66 -3.93 5.09 -2.18
C SER A 66 -2.49 5.46 -2.54
N VAL A 67 -2.30 6.28 -3.58
CA VAL A 67 -0.98 6.74 -4.04
C VAL A 67 -0.49 7.82 -3.08
N LEU A 68 0.62 7.57 -2.39
CA LEU A 68 1.14 8.51 -1.40
C LEU A 68 1.74 9.76 -2.06
N GLY A 69 1.47 10.91 -1.45
CA GLY A 69 2.04 12.19 -1.84
C GLY A 69 3.35 12.49 -1.12
N THR A 70 4.11 13.46 -1.63
CA THR A 70 5.36 13.96 -1.01
C THR A 70 5.11 14.64 0.35
N ASP A 71 3.86 15.02 0.64
CA ASP A 71 3.38 15.64 1.88
C ASP A 71 2.74 14.65 2.86
N VAL A 72 2.80 13.34 2.57
CA VAL A 72 2.24 12.31 3.45
C VAL A 72 2.83 12.38 4.86
N ASP A 73 1.98 12.23 5.87
CA ASP A 73 2.46 12.09 7.24
C ASP A 73 3.37 10.85 7.35
N PRO A 74 4.65 11.01 7.75
CA PRO A 74 5.59 9.89 7.89
C PRO A 74 5.06 8.76 8.79
N PHE A 75 4.20 9.08 9.76
CA PHE A 75 3.56 8.07 10.60
C PHE A 75 2.74 7.07 9.78
N ILE A 76 2.03 7.50 8.75
CA ILE A 76 1.22 6.61 7.89
C ILE A 76 2.09 5.51 7.27
N ILE A 77 3.28 5.89 6.75
CA ILE A 77 4.21 4.91 6.17
C ILE A 77 4.68 3.92 7.24
N GLY A 78 5.05 4.40 8.42
CA GLY A 78 5.47 3.56 9.54
C GLY A 78 4.36 2.63 10.04
N ASN A 79 3.14 3.15 10.19
CA ASN A 79 1.97 2.39 10.63
C ASN A 79 1.62 1.24 9.69
N PHE A 80 1.64 1.47 8.38
CA PHE A 80 1.34 0.43 7.39
C PHE A 80 2.53 -0.46 7.05
N GLY A 81 3.79 0.01 7.23
CA GLY A 81 5.01 -0.69 6.83
C GLY A 81 5.72 -1.46 7.95
N PHE A 82 5.72 -0.97 9.21
CA PHE A 82 6.61 -1.47 10.26
C PHE A 82 5.94 -2.38 11.30
N GLN A 83 4.68 -2.69 11.13
CA GLN A 83 3.95 -3.61 12.02
C GLN A 83 3.03 -4.54 11.25
N SER A 84 2.68 -5.67 11.89
CA SER A 84 1.77 -6.64 11.29
C SER A 84 0.31 -6.28 11.58
N GLY A 85 -0.54 -6.30 10.55
CA GLY A 85 -1.98 -6.16 10.71
C GLY A 85 -2.64 -7.32 11.47
N ARG A 86 -1.92 -8.45 11.68
CA ARG A 86 -2.40 -9.55 12.52
C ARG A 86 -2.47 -9.17 14.00
N ASN A 87 -1.66 -8.19 14.42
CA ASN A 87 -1.51 -7.81 15.82
C ASN A 87 -2.19 -6.47 16.15
N VAL A 88 -2.45 -5.64 15.14
CA VAL A 88 -2.99 -4.29 15.34
C VAL A 88 -3.96 -3.92 14.21
N ASP A 89 -4.97 -3.14 14.55
CA ASP A 89 -5.79 -2.46 13.54
C ASP A 89 -5.06 -1.21 13.07
N LYS A 90 -4.47 -1.28 11.89
CA LYS A 90 -3.71 -0.17 11.31
C LYS A 90 -4.60 0.98 10.86
N TRP A 91 -5.85 0.69 10.47
CA TRP A 91 -6.78 1.68 9.98
C TRP A 91 -7.39 2.52 11.10
N ALA A 92 -7.52 1.97 12.32
CA ALA A 92 -8.00 2.72 13.49
C ALA A 92 -7.14 3.95 13.85
N ASN A 93 -5.86 3.96 13.43
CA ASN A 93 -4.91 5.02 13.80
C ASN A 93 -4.72 6.10 12.72
N VAL A 94 -5.44 6.01 11.61
CA VAL A 94 -5.28 6.94 10.48
C VAL A 94 -6.64 7.42 9.95
N PRO A 95 -6.76 8.69 9.55
CA PRO A 95 -7.94 9.16 8.83
C PRO A 95 -8.12 8.38 7.52
N HIS A 96 -9.31 7.83 7.34
CA HIS A 96 -9.63 7.02 6.17
C HIS A 96 -11.08 7.17 5.74
N LYS A 97 -11.34 6.89 4.48
CA LYS A 97 -12.66 6.80 3.85
C LYS A 97 -12.93 5.38 3.39
N THR A 98 -14.12 5.16 2.88
CA THR A 98 -14.54 3.86 2.34
C THR A 98 -14.99 4.05 0.89
N SER A 99 -14.48 3.19 0.00
CA SER A 99 -14.99 3.02 -1.36
C SER A 99 -15.55 1.62 -1.50
N ASP A 100 -16.89 1.51 -1.64
CA ASP A 100 -17.64 0.24 -1.69
C ASP A 100 -17.22 -0.78 -0.63
N GLY A 101 -17.06 -0.32 0.62
CA GLY A 101 -16.71 -1.18 1.75
C GLY A 101 -15.23 -1.53 1.90
N LEU A 102 -14.33 -0.95 1.08
CA LEU A 102 -12.88 -1.06 1.20
C LEU A 102 -12.27 0.27 1.66
N PRO A 103 -11.25 0.26 2.55
CA PRO A 103 -10.68 1.47 3.08
C PRO A 103 -9.70 2.12 2.10
N THR A 104 -9.73 3.47 2.05
CA THR A 104 -8.73 4.30 1.40
C THR A 104 -8.23 5.34 2.40
N LEU A 105 -7.01 5.83 2.25
CA LEU A 105 -6.58 6.99 3.04
C LEU A 105 -7.50 8.19 2.76
N ASP A 106 -7.67 9.06 3.77
CA ASP A 106 -8.42 10.30 3.60
C ASP A 106 -7.75 11.25 2.62
N LYS A 107 -6.40 11.27 2.60
CA LYS A 107 -5.57 12.06 1.69
C LYS A 107 -4.60 11.18 0.94
N ALA A 108 -4.61 11.25 -0.38
CA ALA A 108 -3.65 10.67 -1.29
C ALA A 108 -3.69 11.42 -2.63
N VAL A 109 -2.68 11.22 -3.47
CA VAL A 109 -2.58 11.89 -4.79
C VAL A 109 -3.61 11.34 -5.77
N SER A 110 -3.85 10.05 -5.70
CA SER A 110 -4.90 9.37 -6.45
C SER A 110 -5.27 8.06 -5.78
N TYR A 111 -6.39 7.51 -6.21
CA TYR A 111 -6.96 6.30 -5.68
C TYR A 111 -7.38 5.38 -6.82
N LEU A 112 -7.18 4.09 -6.63
CA LEU A 112 -7.66 3.07 -7.55
C LEU A 112 -8.41 1.99 -6.76
N ARG A 113 -9.45 1.43 -7.38
CA ARG A 113 -10.07 0.19 -6.95
C ARG A 113 -9.73 -0.90 -7.95
N CYS A 114 -9.28 -2.03 -7.45
CA CYS A 114 -8.76 -3.12 -8.26
C CYS A 114 -9.47 -4.43 -7.90
N LYS A 115 -9.77 -5.21 -8.94
CA LYS A 115 -10.30 -6.57 -8.83
C LYS A 115 -9.27 -7.56 -9.35
N VAL A 116 -8.91 -8.54 -8.55
CA VAL A 116 -7.97 -9.60 -8.94
C VAL A 116 -8.61 -10.48 -10.01
N THR A 117 -7.90 -10.66 -11.11
CA THR A 117 -8.31 -11.56 -12.22
C THR A 117 -7.45 -12.82 -12.29
N ASP A 118 -6.19 -12.73 -11.84
CA ASP A 118 -5.25 -13.86 -11.76
C ASP A 118 -4.17 -13.58 -10.72
N GLN A 119 -3.45 -14.62 -10.29
CA GLN A 119 -2.33 -14.49 -9.38
C GLN A 119 -1.25 -15.53 -9.64
N LYS A 120 -0.01 -15.18 -9.32
CA LYS A 120 1.13 -16.08 -9.38
C LYS A 120 1.95 -16.01 -8.11
N GLU A 121 2.16 -17.16 -7.49
CA GLU A 121 3.09 -17.28 -6.36
C GLU A 121 4.54 -17.19 -6.86
N LEU A 122 5.32 -16.32 -6.24
CA LEU A 122 6.76 -16.18 -6.42
C LEU A 122 7.47 -16.70 -5.18
N SER A 123 8.80 -16.60 -5.12
CA SER A 123 9.58 -17.11 -3.97
C SER A 123 9.20 -16.46 -2.62
N THR A 124 8.86 -15.16 -2.61
CA THR A 124 8.57 -14.37 -1.39
C THR A 124 7.32 -13.51 -1.51
N HIS A 125 6.81 -13.33 -2.71
CA HIS A 125 5.68 -12.46 -3.02
C HIS A 125 4.64 -13.21 -3.83
N THR A 126 3.40 -12.73 -3.79
CA THR A 126 2.36 -13.05 -4.78
C THR A 126 2.24 -11.89 -5.74
N ALA A 127 2.32 -12.14 -7.03
CA ALA A 127 1.95 -11.20 -8.07
C ALA A 127 0.46 -11.34 -8.36
N PHE A 128 -0.31 -10.30 -8.09
CA PHE A 128 -1.74 -10.21 -8.41
C PHE A 128 -1.91 -9.43 -9.71
N PHE A 129 -2.59 -10.03 -10.69
CA PHE A 129 -3.00 -9.38 -11.93
C PHE A 129 -4.44 -8.88 -11.75
N CYS A 130 -4.68 -7.60 -12.02
CA CYS A 130 -5.92 -6.98 -11.61
C CYS A 130 -6.47 -6.06 -12.69
N GLU A 131 -7.78 -6.00 -12.81
CA GLU A 131 -8.49 -4.92 -13.52
C GLU A 131 -8.68 -3.73 -12.58
N VAL A 132 -8.53 -2.52 -13.11
CA VAL A 132 -8.92 -1.29 -12.42
C VAL A 132 -10.41 -1.07 -12.66
N THR A 133 -11.21 -1.20 -11.61
CA THR A 133 -12.66 -1.08 -11.69
C THR A 133 -13.15 0.35 -11.44
N ASP A 134 -12.35 1.17 -10.75
CA ASP A 134 -12.60 2.58 -10.51
C ASP A 134 -11.28 3.31 -10.22
N ALA A 135 -11.21 4.60 -10.56
CA ALA A 135 -10.07 5.46 -10.28
C ALA A 135 -10.49 6.92 -10.17
N TRP A 136 -9.94 7.64 -9.17
CA TRP A 136 -10.20 9.06 -8.98
C TRP A 136 -8.97 9.82 -8.50
N LEU A 137 -8.93 11.11 -8.76
CA LEU A 137 -7.85 11.99 -8.35
C LEU A 137 -8.05 12.49 -6.92
N GLY A 138 -6.96 12.61 -6.19
CA GLY A 138 -6.80 13.45 -5.02
C GLY A 138 -5.92 14.65 -5.36
N GLU A 139 -5.06 15.07 -4.43
CA GLU A 139 -4.22 16.26 -4.58
C GLU A 139 -2.75 15.93 -4.23
N GLY A 140 -1.81 16.70 -4.80
CA GLY A 140 -0.38 16.64 -4.51
C GLY A 140 0.45 15.94 -5.58
N GLU A 141 1.74 15.82 -5.29
CA GLU A 141 2.74 15.17 -6.15
C GLU A 141 3.08 13.78 -5.61
N PRO A 142 3.18 12.74 -6.46
CA PRO A 142 3.42 11.37 -6.00
C PRO A 142 4.80 11.21 -5.37
N LEU A 143 4.86 10.50 -4.25
CA LEU A 143 6.09 10.14 -3.56
C LEU A 143 6.77 8.98 -4.29
N ILE A 144 8.01 9.20 -4.73
CA ILE A 144 8.84 8.17 -5.32
C ILE A 144 9.63 7.45 -4.21
N TYR A 145 9.77 6.14 -4.31
CA TYR A 145 10.49 5.32 -3.32
C TYR A 145 11.94 5.79 -3.09
N GLY A 146 12.60 6.28 -4.13
CA GLY A 146 13.96 6.87 -4.03
C GLY A 146 14.00 8.08 -3.10
N ASP A 147 13.02 8.97 -3.20
CA ASP A 147 12.92 10.17 -2.34
C ASP A 147 12.51 9.79 -0.91
N TYR A 148 11.61 8.81 -0.75
CA TYR A 148 11.35 8.24 0.56
C TYR A 148 12.63 7.74 1.25
N GLN A 149 13.45 6.95 0.56
CA GLN A 149 14.70 6.40 1.12
C GLN A 149 15.70 7.49 1.52
N LYS A 150 15.77 8.56 0.74
CA LYS A 150 16.72 9.66 0.93
C LYS A 150 16.28 10.63 2.03
N ASP A 151 15.04 11.08 1.98
CA ASP A 151 14.59 12.27 2.71
C ASP A 151 13.55 11.99 3.80
N MET A 152 12.80 10.88 3.72
CA MET A 152 11.64 10.63 4.59
C MET A 152 11.80 9.43 5.52
N LYS A 153 12.64 8.47 5.19
CA LYS A 153 12.78 7.21 5.95
C LYS A 153 13.09 7.43 7.45
N THR A 154 14.02 8.33 7.76
CA THR A 154 14.38 8.65 9.15
C THR A 154 13.18 9.24 9.90
N LYS A 155 12.50 10.20 9.30
CA LYS A 155 11.27 10.80 9.88
C LYS A 155 10.18 9.75 10.12
N THR A 156 10.01 8.80 9.21
CA THR A 156 9.08 7.67 9.34
C THR A 156 9.41 6.81 10.55
N MET A 157 10.69 6.48 10.74
CA MET A 157 11.14 5.67 11.89
C MET A 157 10.91 6.42 13.21
N GLU A 158 11.23 7.71 13.27
CA GLU A 158 11.03 8.55 14.45
C GLU A 158 9.55 8.72 14.80
N ALA A 159 8.70 9.03 13.82
CA ALA A 159 7.26 9.18 14.01
C ALA A 159 6.62 7.87 14.52
N PHE A 160 6.98 6.74 13.94
CA PHE A 160 6.48 5.43 14.36
C PHE A 160 6.97 5.06 15.77
N LYS A 161 8.23 5.33 16.10
CA LYS A 161 8.79 5.12 17.44
C LYS A 161 8.03 5.94 18.49
N ALA A 162 7.83 7.23 18.23
CA ALA A 162 7.07 8.12 19.13
C ALA A 162 5.62 7.64 19.36
N PHE A 163 4.97 7.12 18.33
CA PHE A 163 3.65 6.50 18.45
C PHE A 163 3.67 5.28 19.38
N LYS A 164 4.64 4.37 19.20
CA LYS A 164 4.75 3.15 20.03
C LYS A 164 5.02 3.49 21.51
N GLU A 165 5.83 4.50 21.79
CA GLU A 165 6.12 4.95 23.15
C GLU A 165 4.88 5.55 23.84
N LYS A 166 4.02 6.27 23.10
CA LYS A 166 2.75 6.78 23.62
C LYS A 166 1.73 5.66 23.89
N ALA A 167 1.67 4.65 23.05
CA ALA A 167 0.76 3.52 23.20
C ALA A 167 1.17 2.54 24.32
N ALA A 168 2.41 2.64 24.83
CA ALA A 168 2.92 1.81 25.92
C ALA A 168 2.73 2.42 27.32
N LYS A 169 2.24 3.67 27.38
CA LYS A 169 1.92 4.40 28.64
C LYS A 169 0.44 4.31 28.95
#